data_fc42f12b8726e6c8ec2ff843d03ece42
#
_entry.id   fc42f12b8726e6c8ec2ff843d03ece42
#
_cell.length_a   1.000
_cell.length_b   1.000
_cell.length_c   1.000
_cell.angle_alpha   90.00
_cell.angle_beta   90.00
_cell.angle_gamma   90.00
#
_symmetry.space_group_name_H-M   'P 1'
#
loop_
_entity.id
_entity.type
_entity.pdbx_description
1 polymer ?
#
loop_
_entity_poly.entity_id
_entity_poly.type
_entity_poly.pdbx_seq_one_letter_code
_entity_poly.pdbx_strand_id
1 'polypeptide(L)'
;MPNICENKLEITTTNKNLVRWIQNFCEKGELEYDDFSPYPPTGLFQFIAPMPSELEGTTKGNKPPQWQVDSSEALIDAYGADNWYDWQCKNWGTKWDVYCDDIKFWDVKKEWKGPYHVTLEFDTAWGPPTEAIKRLKMFYAVQ
;
A
#
# COMPACT_ATOMS: atom_id res chain seq x y z
N MET A 1 -20.04 1.52 8.48
CA MET A 1 -18.91 2.43 8.27
C MET A 1 -17.79 2.08 9.22
N PRO A 2 -16.57 1.85 8.75
CA PRO A 2 -15.46 1.61 9.64
C PRO A 2 -15.10 2.90 10.41
N ASN A 3 -14.53 2.74 11.58
CA ASN A 3 -13.90 3.85 12.28
C ASN A 3 -12.69 4.29 11.46
N ILE A 4 -12.50 5.59 11.33
CA ILE A 4 -11.38 6.16 10.60
C ILE A 4 -10.22 6.37 11.54
N CYS A 5 -9.04 5.95 11.12
CA CYS A 5 -7.78 6.20 11.82
C CYS A 5 -6.99 7.25 11.05
N GLU A 6 -6.72 8.37 11.68
CA GLU A 6 -5.88 9.43 11.10
C GLU A 6 -4.41 9.08 11.29
N ASN A 7 -3.63 9.19 10.22
CA ASN A 7 -2.21 8.82 10.24
C ASN A 7 -1.34 9.97 9.75
N LYS A 8 -0.20 10.13 10.42
CA LYS A 8 0.88 10.99 9.96
C LYS A 8 2.13 10.13 9.80
N LEU A 9 2.59 9.97 8.57
CA LEU A 9 3.78 9.18 8.26
C LEU A 9 4.95 10.10 7.96
N GLU A 10 5.98 10.02 8.78
CA GLU A 10 7.23 10.72 8.55
C GLU A 10 8.27 9.73 8.05
N ILE A 11 8.81 9.99 6.86
CA ILE A 11 9.78 9.11 6.21
C ILE A 11 11.13 9.82 6.16
N THR A 12 12.16 9.18 6.71
CA THR A 12 13.54 9.62 6.59
C THR A 12 14.29 8.57 5.79
N THR A 13 14.86 8.95 4.65
CA THR A 13 15.52 7.99 3.76
C THR A 13 16.60 8.62 2.91
N THR A 14 17.62 7.83 2.57
CA THR A 14 18.62 8.18 1.56
C THR A 14 18.25 7.70 0.17
N ASN A 15 17.16 6.96 0.02
CA ASN A 15 16.72 6.38 -1.24
C ASN A 15 16.01 7.43 -2.10
N LYS A 16 16.74 7.98 -3.06
CA LYS A 16 16.22 8.98 -4.02
C LYS A 16 15.04 8.47 -4.84
N ASN A 17 15.08 7.21 -5.23
CA ASN A 17 14.04 6.62 -6.08
C ASN A 17 12.72 6.53 -5.34
N LEU A 18 12.75 6.18 -4.06
CA LEU A 18 11.56 6.16 -3.21
C LEU A 18 10.96 7.55 -3.07
N VAL A 19 11.80 8.56 -2.79
CA VAL A 19 11.35 9.95 -2.63
C VAL A 19 10.70 10.44 -3.92
N ARG A 20 11.33 10.19 -5.06
CA ARG A 20 10.81 10.59 -6.37
C ARG A 20 9.48 9.90 -6.66
N TRP A 21 9.36 8.62 -6.34
CA TRP A 21 8.12 7.88 -6.53
C TRP A 21 6.99 8.47 -5.68
N ILE A 22 7.24 8.71 -4.38
CA ILE A 22 6.25 9.29 -3.47
C ILE A 22 5.82 10.68 -3.95
N GLN A 23 6.75 11.50 -4.34
CA GLN A 23 6.48 12.86 -4.82
C GLN A 23 5.60 12.84 -6.07
N ASN A 24 5.93 12.02 -7.05
CA ASN A 24 5.14 11.87 -8.26
C ASN A 24 3.75 11.31 -7.95
N PHE A 25 3.66 10.33 -7.08
CA PHE A 25 2.38 9.74 -6.66
C PHE A 25 1.47 10.78 -6.01
N CYS A 26 1.99 11.57 -5.08
CA CYS A 26 1.18 12.53 -4.32
C CYS A 26 0.84 13.79 -5.12
N GLU A 27 1.73 14.27 -5.98
CA GLU A 27 1.54 15.51 -6.72
C GLU A 27 0.78 15.32 -8.03
N LYS A 28 1.03 14.23 -8.76
CA LYS A 28 0.51 14.03 -10.11
C LYS A 28 -0.59 12.99 -10.21
N GLY A 29 -0.79 12.19 -9.17
CA GLY A 29 -1.72 11.06 -9.21
C GLY A 29 -1.27 9.98 -10.19
N GLU A 30 -0.13 10.15 -10.81
CA GLU A 30 0.44 9.24 -11.77
C GLU A 30 1.68 8.62 -11.20
N LEU A 31 1.66 7.32 -11.03
CA LEU A 31 2.86 6.53 -11.17
C LEU A 31 3.40 6.80 -12.55
N GLU A 32 4.71 6.83 -12.72
CA GLU A 32 5.28 6.78 -14.07
C GLU A 32 4.74 5.51 -14.74
N TYR A 33 3.60 5.67 -15.41
CA TYR A 33 3.07 4.64 -16.27
C TYR A 33 3.99 4.55 -17.47
N ASP A 34 4.54 3.40 -17.64
CA ASP A 34 4.81 2.90 -18.95
C ASP A 34 3.47 3.01 -19.70
N ASP A 35 3.39 3.81 -20.75
CA ASP A 35 2.19 4.03 -21.57
C ASP A 35 1.53 2.72 -22.06
N PHE A 36 2.14 1.60 -21.76
CA PHE A 36 1.73 0.26 -22.12
C PHE A 36 1.11 -0.55 -20.97
N SER A 37 1.01 0.00 -19.75
CA SER A 37 0.41 -0.73 -18.64
C SER A 37 -1.12 -0.59 -18.67
N PRO A 38 -1.87 -1.70 -18.84
CA PRO A 38 -3.33 -1.64 -18.84
C PRO A 38 -3.95 -1.53 -17.44
N TYR A 39 -3.13 -1.38 -16.40
CA TYR A 39 -3.60 -1.41 -15.01
C TYR A 39 -3.88 -0.02 -14.48
N PRO A 40 -4.94 0.14 -13.67
CA PRO A 40 -5.27 1.42 -13.03
C PRO A 40 -4.16 1.86 -12.06
N PRO A 41 -4.13 3.16 -11.69
CA PRO A 41 -3.17 3.66 -10.71
C PRO A 41 -3.15 2.84 -9.45
N THR A 42 -1.97 2.43 -9.03
CA THR A 42 -1.77 1.68 -7.80
C THR A 42 -1.88 2.61 -6.59
N GLY A 43 -2.52 2.17 -5.52
CA GLY A 43 -2.51 2.86 -4.24
C GLY A 43 -1.17 2.74 -3.53
N LEU A 44 -1.01 3.48 -2.45
CA LEU A 44 0.24 3.53 -1.68
C LEU A 44 0.64 2.15 -1.15
N PHE A 45 -0.30 1.42 -0.55
CA PHE A 45 0.02 0.11 0.06
C PHE A 45 0.25 -0.97 -0.99
N GLN A 46 -0.46 -0.90 -2.12
CA GLN A 46 -0.23 -1.82 -3.23
C GLN A 46 1.19 -1.67 -3.79
N PHE A 47 1.73 -0.46 -3.80
CA PHE A 47 3.12 -0.24 -4.17
C PHE A 47 4.09 -0.83 -3.14
N ILE A 48 3.85 -0.60 -1.85
CA ILE A 48 4.75 -1.05 -0.77
C ILE A 48 4.72 -2.57 -0.63
N ALA A 49 3.52 -3.15 -0.67
CA ALA A 49 3.28 -4.58 -0.47
C ALA A 49 2.21 -5.06 -1.44
N PRO A 50 2.58 -5.36 -2.71
CA PRO A 50 1.62 -5.74 -3.73
C PRO A 50 0.81 -6.98 -3.37
N MET A 51 -0.51 -6.87 -3.44
CA MET A 51 -1.39 -8.02 -3.28
C MET A 51 -1.26 -8.94 -4.50
N PRO A 52 -1.15 -10.27 -4.30
CA PRO A 52 -1.12 -11.21 -5.42
C PRO A 52 -2.36 -11.08 -6.31
N SER A 53 -2.16 -11.10 -7.62
CA SER A 53 -3.25 -10.97 -8.60
C SER A 53 -4.26 -12.12 -8.48
N GLU A 54 -3.85 -13.26 -7.98
CA GLU A 54 -4.71 -14.42 -7.75
C GLU A 54 -5.79 -14.17 -6.69
N LEU A 55 -5.62 -13.15 -5.86
CA LEU A 55 -6.61 -12.76 -4.86
C LEU A 55 -7.58 -11.69 -5.37
N GLU A 56 -7.33 -11.13 -6.55
CA GLU A 56 -8.28 -10.21 -7.20
C GLU A 56 -9.57 -10.95 -7.55
N GLY A 57 -10.72 -10.31 -7.34
CA GLY A 57 -12.00 -10.92 -7.59
C GLY A 57 -12.45 -11.94 -6.54
N THR A 58 -11.64 -12.22 -5.53
CA THR A 58 -12.05 -13.04 -4.38
C THR A 58 -13.00 -12.27 -3.49
N THR A 59 -13.70 -12.96 -2.61
CA THR A 59 -14.62 -12.33 -1.67
C THR A 59 -14.46 -12.93 -0.28
N LYS A 60 -14.60 -12.08 0.73
CA LYS A 60 -14.81 -12.51 2.10
C LYS A 60 -16.30 -12.46 2.40
N GLY A 61 -17.02 -13.47 1.99
CA GLY A 61 -18.44 -13.53 2.22
C GLY A 61 -18.92 -14.97 2.45
N ASN A 62 -20.20 -15.10 2.75
CA ASN A 62 -20.80 -16.42 3.01
C ASN A 62 -20.97 -17.26 1.73
N LYS A 63 -20.79 -16.67 0.56
CA LYS A 63 -20.95 -17.35 -0.74
C LYS A 63 -19.82 -16.99 -1.69
N PRO A 64 -18.58 -17.45 -1.43
CA PRO A 64 -17.50 -17.22 -2.39
C PRO A 64 -17.76 -17.99 -3.69
N PRO A 65 -17.21 -17.52 -4.83
CA PRO A 65 -17.30 -18.26 -6.08
C PRO A 65 -16.71 -19.67 -5.94
N GLN A 66 -17.22 -20.63 -6.70
CA GLN A 66 -16.76 -22.02 -6.60
C GLN A 66 -15.24 -22.15 -6.88
N TRP A 67 -14.72 -21.38 -7.84
CA TRP A 67 -13.29 -21.41 -8.15
C TRP A 67 -12.43 -20.99 -6.94
N GLN A 68 -12.93 -20.06 -6.12
CA GLN A 68 -12.23 -19.63 -4.88
C GLN A 68 -12.27 -20.72 -3.83
N VAL A 69 -13.41 -21.39 -3.65
CA VAL A 69 -13.52 -22.53 -2.73
C VAL A 69 -12.58 -23.65 -3.13
N ASP A 70 -12.53 -23.98 -4.42
CA ASP A 70 -11.66 -25.04 -4.94
C ASP A 70 -10.19 -24.71 -4.79
N SER A 71 -9.82 -23.41 -4.83
CA SER A 71 -8.44 -22.95 -4.74
C SER A 71 -8.03 -22.51 -3.34
N SER A 72 -8.94 -22.53 -2.37
CA SER A 72 -8.73 -21.94 -1.03
C SER A 72 -7.46 -22.46 -0.34
N GLU A 73 -7.29 -23.76 -0.32
CA GLU A 73 -6.14 -24.41 0.34
C GLU A 73 -4.82 -23.99 -0.30
N ALA A 74 -4.76 -23.99 -1.62
CA ALA A 74 -3.58 -23.55 -2.37
C ALA A 74 -3.28 -22.07 -2.16
N LEU A 75 -4.31 -21.22 -2.12
CA LEU A 75 -4.14 -19.79 -1.87
C LEU A 75 -3.62 -19.51 -0.46
N ILE A 76 -4.15 -20.21 0.53
CA ILE A 76 -3.68 -20.08 1.91
C ILE A 76 -2.22 -20.55 2.03
N ASP A 77 -1.86 -21.65 1.41
CA ASP A 77 -0.48 -22.16 1.43
C ASP A 77 0.49 -21.19 0.75
N ALA A 78 0.08 -20.59 -0.36
CA ALA A 78 0.95 -19.68 -1.13
C ALA A 78 1.03 -18.28 -0.54
N TYR A 79 -0.09 -17.74 -0.04
CA TYR A 79 -0.20 -16.31 0.30
C TYR A 79 -0.64 -16.04 1.73
N GLY A 80 -1.02 -17.06 2.48
CA GLY A 80 -1.49 -16.92 3.87
C GLY A 80 -2.97 -16.50 3.98
N ALA A 81 -3.68 -16.36 2.87
CA ALA A 81 -5.10 -16.02 2.85
C ALA A 81 -5.72 -16.45 1.50
N ASP A 82 -7.03 -16.68 1.49
CA ASP A 82 -7.77 -17.07 0.29
C ASP A 82 -8.68 -15.95 -0.25
N ASN A 83 -8.57 -14.74 0.29
CA ASN A 83 -9.34 -13.59 -0.14
C ASN A 83 -8.57 -12.29 0.09
N TRP A 84 -8.98 -11.23 -0.63
CA TRP A 84 -8.32 -9.93 -0.59
C TRP A 84 -8.38 -9.28 0.80
N TYR A 85 -9.51 -9.43 1.48
CA TYR A 85 -9.74 -8.78 2.78
C TYR A 85 -8.77 -9.27 3.84
N ASP A 86 -8.70 -10.59 4.04
CA ASP A 86 -7.80 -11.19 5.03
C ASP A 86 -6.34 -10.92 4.68
N TRP A 87 -6.00 -10.97 3.39
CA TRP A 87 -4.64 -10.68 2.92
C TRP A 87 -4.25 -9.23 3.22
N GLN A 88 -5.11 -8.27 2.88
CA GLN A 88 -4.81 -6.85 3.10
C GLN A 88 -4.71 -6.52 4.58
N CYS A 89 -5.63 -7.01 5.41
CA CYS A 89 -5.56 -6.81 6.86
C CYS A 89 -4.27 -7.37 7.47
N LYS A 90 -3.82 -8.53 6.99
CA LYS A 90 -2.59 -9.18 7.46
C LYS A 90 -1.32 -8.48 6.99
N ASN A 91 -1.28 -8.04 5.74
CA ASN A 91 -0.07 -7.53 5.09
C ASN A 91 0.04 -6.01 5.08
N TRP A 92 -1.07 -5.28 5.18
CA TRP A 92 -1.08 -3.83 5.27
C TRP A 92 -1.43 -3.32 6.67
N GLY A 93 -2.17 -4.10 7.45
CA GLY A 93 -2.72 -3.68 8.73
C GLY A 93 -4.06 -2.98 8.61
N THR A 94 -4.59 -2.82 7.40
CA THR A 94 -5.86 -2.19 7.09
C THR A 94 -6.46 -2.79 5.82
N LYS A 95 -7.78 -2.70 5.65
CA LYS A 95 -8.46 -3.32 4.52
C LYS A 95 -8.46 -2.51 3.23
N TRP A 96 -8.26 -1.20 3.32
CA TRP A 96 -8.31 -0.30 2.16
C TRP A 96 -6.95 0.32 1.87
N ASP A 97 -6.67 0.48 0.58
CA ASP A 97 -5.51 1.23 0.13
C ASP A 97 -5.77 2.75 0.21
N VAL A 98 -4.73 3.52 0.05
CA VAL A 98 -4.77 4.97 0.04
C VAL A 98 -4.32 5.48 -1.32
N TYR A 99 -5.12 6.35 -1.92
CA TYR A 99 -4.85 6.91 -3.24
C TYR A 99 -4.43 8.38 -3.14
N CYS A 100 -3.82 8.89 -4.18
CA CYS A 100 -3.22 10.23 -4.17
C CYS A 100 -4.16 11.36 -3.74
N ASP A 101 -5.45 11.27 -4.11
CA ASP A 101 -6.44 12.30 -3.79
C ASP A 101 -6.74 12.40 -2.29
N ASP A 102 -6.43 11.35 -1.54
CA ASP A 102 -6.71 11.26 -0.10
C ASP A 102 -5.45 11.49 0.75
N ILE A 103 -4.34 11.88 0.14
CA ILE A 103 -3.08 12.10 0.85
C ILE A 103 -2.74 13.59 0.86
N LYS A 104 -2.45 14.11 2.05
CA LYS A 104 -1.80 15.40 2.20
C LYS A 104 -0.30 15.19 2.18
N PHE A 105 0.36 15.79 1.23
CA PHE A 105 1.79 15.68 1.03
C PHE A 105 2.49 16.98 1.41
N TRP A 106 3.52 16.88 2.24
CA TRP A 106 4.36 17.99 2.62
C TRP A 106 5.63 18.00 1.78
N ASP A 107 6.17 19.20 1.54
CA ASP A 107 7.38 19.36 0.76
C ASP A 107 8.52 18.50 1.28
N VAL A 108 9.24 17.87 0.33
CA VAL A 108 10.43 17.11 0.63
C VAL A 108 11.53 18.05 1.12
N LYS A 109 12.05 17.76 2.30
CA LYS A 109 13.22 18.46 2.85
C LYS A 109 14.42 17.54 2.78
N LYS A 110 15.56 18.11 2.38
CA LYS A 110 16.82 17.38 2.35
C LYS A 110 17.83 18.09 3.21
N GLU A 111 18.48 17.38 4.11
CA GLU A 111 19.61 17.89 4.88
C GLU A 111 20.86 17.98 3.99
N TRP A 112 21.71 18.94 4.28
CA TRP A 112 22.99 19.06 3.56
C TRP A 112 23.83 17.80 3.76
N LYS A 113 24.08 17.06 2.68
CA LYS A 113 24.75 15.75 2.69
C LYS A 113 24.07 14.70 3.57
N GLY A 114 22.81 14.90 3.93
CA GLY A 114 22.04 14.01 4.77
C GLY A 114 20.83 13.41 4.05
N PRO A 115 19.96 12.73 4.81
CA PRO A 115 18.77 12.07 4.23
C PRO A 115 17.69 13.04 3.79
N TYR A 116 16.75 12.52 3.03
CA TYR A 116 15.49 13.18 2.71
C TYR A 116 14.47 12.96 3.82
N HIS A 117 13.63 13.97 4.06
CA HIS A 117 12.50 13.88 4.98
C HIS A 117 11.21 14.16 4.23
N VAL A 118 10.26 13.26 4.33
CA VAL A 118 8.97 13.35 3.66
C VAL A 118 7.87 13.12 4.69
N THR A 119 6.82 13.91 4.65
CA THR A 119 5.67 13.76 5.55
C THR A 119 4.39 13.56 4.74
N LEU A 120 3.64 12.53 5.08
CA LEU A 120 2.35 12.19 4.49
C LEU A 120 1.29 12.12 5.58
N GLU A 121 0.10 12.67 5.30
CA GLU A 121 -1.07 12.51 6.16
C GLU A 121 -2.20 11.86 5.37
N PHE A 122 -2.78 10.82 5.93
CA PHE A 122 -3.86 10.06 5.31
C PHE A 122 -4.66 9.27 6.35
N ASP A 123 -5.86 8.87 5.96
CA ASP A 123 -6.74 8.08 6.81
C ASP A 123 -6.73 6.61 6.39
N THR A 124 -6.86 5.73 7.37
CA THR A 124 -7.01 4.30 7.15
C THR A 124 -8.23 3.76 7.89
N ALA A 125 -8.70 2.59 7.48
CA ALA A 125 -9.84 1.94 8.11
C ALA A 125 -9.40 1.21 9.38
N TRP A 126 -10.03 1.54 10.51
CA TRP A 126 -9.93 0.93 11.84
C TRP A 126 -8.62 1.13 12.60
N GLY A 127 -7.49 1.12 11.94
CA GLY A 127 -6.21 1.22 12.62
C GLY A 127 -5.09 1.64 11.69
N PRO A 128 -3.88 1.90 12.21
CA PRO A 128 -2.76 2.32 11.39
C PRO A 128 -2.25 1.17 10.49
N PRO A 129 -1.66 1.50 9.31
CA PRO A 129 -1.16 0.51 8.35
C PRO A 129 0.20 -0.06 8.78
N THR A 130 0.28 -0.63 9.97
CA THR A 130 1.52 -1.03 10.63
C THR A 130 2.34 -2.02 9.81
N GLU A 131 1.67 -3.01 9.20
CA GLU A 131 2.36 -4.05 8.44
C GLU A 131 2.93 -3.52 7.12
N ALA A 132 2.22 -2.61 6.45
CA ALA A 132 2.74 -1.94 5.26
C ALA A 132 3.98 -1.11 5.60
N ILE A 133 3.97 -0.39 6.71
CA ILE A 133 5.09 0.44 7.15
C ILE A 133 6.31 -0.41 7.52
N LYS A 134 6.12 -1.56 8.13
CA LYS A 134 7.20 -2.51 8.40
C LYS A 134 7.89 -2.95 7.12
N ARG A 135 7.12 -3.24 6.06
CA ARG A 135 7.67 -3.59 4.74
C ARG A 135 8.43 -2.43 4.12
N LEU A 136 7.89 -1.23 4.22
CA LEU A 136 8.55 -0.03 3.72
C LEU A 136 9.94 0.12 4.33
N LYS A 137 10.06 -0.05 5.65
CA LYS A 137 11.35 0.01 6.35
C LYS A 137 12.32 -1.07 5.89
N MET A 138 11.82 -2.28 5.66
CA MET A 138 12.65 -3.42 5.29
C MET A 138 13.25 -3.27 3.89
N PHE A 139 12.47 -2.81 2.91
CA PHE A 139 12.86 -2.84 1.50
C PHE A 139 13.41 -1.52 0.97
N TYR A 140 13.14 -0.38 1.63
CA TYR A 140 13.45 0.93 1.09
C TYR A 140 14.40 1.76 1.97
N ALA A 141 15.05 1.15 2.94
CA ALA A 141 15.98 1.83 3.85
C ALA A 141 15.39 3.09 4.49
N VAL A 142 14.16 2.98 4.98
CA VAL A 142 13.44 4.03 5.69
C VAL A 142 13.70 3.91 7.19
N GLN A 143 13.88 5.05 7.83
CA GLN A 143 14.04 5.12 9.29
C GLN A 143 12.80 5.70 9.97
#